data_54dcd11d987b5c1623c37a19a0a7b546
#
_entry.id   54dcd11d987b5c1623c37a19a0a7b546
#
_cell.length_a   1.000
_cell.length_b   1.000
_cell.length_c   1.000
_cell.angle_alpha   90.00
_cell.angle_beta   90.00
_cell.angle_gamma   90.00
#
_symmetry.space_group_name_H-M   'P 1'
#
loop_
_entity.id
_entity.type
_entity.pdbx_description
1 polymer ?
#
loop_
_entity_poly.entity_id
_entity_poly.type
_entity_poly.pdbx_seq_one_letter_code
_entity_poly.pdbx_strand_id
1 'polypeptide(L)'
;DDIRAIVKMINNQRPVSATIGDLPMEPNSICAAVEATAKTGVDYIKIGFFKSENVRACIIALSPLAQQHKLIAVLFADQLPDFSLLDDLAEAGFYGVMLDTANKQNGGLRDHMQLIDLIKFISLSRKHSLFCGLAGSLRNTHIKELITLRPDYLGFRGALCENNLREQKISTDKIFSITNFLSLPKNE
;
A
#
# COMPACT_ATOMS: atom_id res chain seq x y z
N ASP A 1 -15.21 -16.07 -6.86
CA ASP A 1 -14.56 -15.03 -6.09
C ASP A 1 -13.04 -15.22 -6.19
N ASP A 2 -12.42 -14.40 -7.03
CA ASP A 2 -11.00 -14.53 -7.42
C ASP A 2 -10.05 -14.38 -6.23
N ILE A 3 -10.38 -13.53 -5.25
CA ILE A 3 -9.54 -13.32 -4.05
C ILE A 3 -9.44 -14.61 -3.24
N ARG A 4 -10.56 -15.30 -2.99
CA ARG A 4 -10.57 -16.59 -2.27
C ARG A 4 -9.78 -17.66 -3.00
N ALA A 5 -9.91 -17.71 -4.33
CA ALA A 5 -9.15 -18.64 -5.15
C ALA A 5 -7.63 -18.38 -5.02
N ILE A 6 -7.19 -17.11 -5.03
CA ILE A 6 -5.80 -16.73 -4.82
C ILE A 6 -5.33 -17.12 -3.42
N VAL A 7 -6.09 -16.77 -2.36
CA VAL A 7 -5.76 -17.15 -0.98
C VAL A 7 -5.58 -18.66 -0.85
N LYS A 8 -6.51 -19.43 -1.38
CA LYS A 8 -6.44 -20.90 -1.39
C LYS A 8 -5.23 -21.43 -2.15
N MET A 9 -4.90 -20.84 -3.29
CA MET A 9 -3.76 -21.25 -4.12
C MET A 9 -2.42 -20.94 -3.41
N ILE A 10 -2.30 -19.80 -2.75
CA ILE A 10 -1.09 -19.40 -2.00
C ILE A 10 -0.90 -20.27 -0.76
N ASN A 11 -1.98 -20.76 -0.15
CA ASN A 11 -1.95 -21.73 0.96
C ASN A 11 -0.95 -21.36 2.07
N ASN A 12 -1.01 -20.14 2.58
CA ASN A 12 -0.16 -19.57 3.63
C ASN A 12 1.36 -19.53 3.32
N GLN A 13 1.78 -19.83 2.09
CA GLN A 13 3.21 -19.77 1.72
C GLN A 13 3.73 -18.32 1.65
N ARG A 14 2.87 -17.39 1.41
CA ARG A 14 3.16 -15.93 1.37
C ARG A 14 1.95 -15.15 1.84
N PRO A 15 2.14 -13.97 2.47
CA PRO A 15 1.03 -13.09 2.82
C PRO A 15 0.29 -12.60 1.57
N VAL A 16 -1.04 -12.53 1.68
CA VAL A 16 -1.92 -12.03 0.62
C VAL A 16 -2.57 -10.73 1.08
N SER A 17 -2.58 -9.73 0.23
CA SER A 17 -3.30 -8.49 0.48
C SER A 17 -4.33 -8.21 -0.60
N ALA A 18 -5.47 -7.64 -0.22
CA ALA A 18 -6.46 -7.15 -1.18
C ALA A 18 -6.88 -5.71 -0.85
N THR A 19 -7.32 -4.99 -1.87
CA THR A 19 -7.97 -3.68 -1.69
C THR A 19 -9.49 -3.86 -1.64
N ILE A 20 -10.14 -2.98 -0.89
CA ILE A 20 -11.61 -2.92 -0.84
C ILE A 20 -12.24 -2.28 -2.10
N GLY A 21 -11.41 -1.79 -3.04
CA GLY A 21 -11.84 -1.00 -4.19
C GLY A 21 -11.79 0.50 -3.91
N ASP A 22 -12.05 1.28 -4.97
CA ASP A 22 -12.09 2.74 -4.90
C ASP A 22 -13.50 3.17 -4.49
N LEU A 23 -13.70 3.41 -3.22
CA LEU A 23 -15.00 3.75 -2.64
C LEU A 23 -15.02 5.22 -2.18
N PRO A 24 -16.19 5.89 -2.18
CA PRO A 24 -16.36 7.16 -1.49
C PRO A 24 -16.01 7.04 -0.01
N MET A 25 -15.49 8.13 0.59
CA MET A 25 -15.20 8.19 2.04
C MET A 25 -16.50 8.27 2.85
N GLU A 26 -17.23 7.16 2.87
CA GLU A 26 -18.46 6.96 3.61
C GLU A 26 -18.27 5.84 4.65
N PRO A 27 -18.33 6.14 5.97
CA PRO A 27 -17.96 5.19 7.03
C PRO A 27 -18.62 3.81 6.90
N ASN A 28 -19.95 3.78 6.71
CA ASN A 28 -20.69 2.52 6.62
C ASN A 28 -20.29 1.68 5.40
N SER A 29 -20.13 2.32 4.24
CA SER A 29 -19.76 1.64 3.01
C SER A 29 -18.35 1.06 3.10
N ILE A 30 -17.40 1.80 3.67
CA ILE A 30 -16.02 1.36 3.85
C ILE A 30 -15.95 0.22 4.87
N CYS A 31 -16.62 0.32 6.01
CA CYS A 31 -16.66 -0.77 7.00
C CYS A 31 -17.25 -2.05 6.40
N ALA A 32 -18.36 -1.97 5.69
CA ALA A 32 -18.97 -3.13 5.02
C ALA A 32 -18.02 -3.78 3.99
N ALA A 33 -17.29 -2.97 3.22
CA ALA A 33 -16.31 -3.48 2.25
C ALA A 33 -15.10 -4.13 2.93
N VAL A 34 -14.62 -3.60 4.05
CA VAL A 34 -13.57 -4.22 4.87
C VAL A 34 -14.02 -5.56 5.40
N GLU A 35 -15.22 -5.67 5.99
CA GLU A 35 -15.77 -6.93 6.46
C GLU A 35 -15.92 -7.97 5.35
N ALA A 36 -16.41 -7.54 4.18
CA ALA A 36 -16.54 -8.42 3.02
C ALA A 36 -15.17 -8.93 2.54
N THR A 37 -14.16 -8.06 2.54
CA THR A 37 -12.79 -8.42 2.17
C THR A 37 -12.14 -9.33 3.21
N ALA A 38 -12.34 -9.07 4.49
CA ALA A 38 -11.86 -9.93 5.58
C ALA A 38 -12.35 -11.38 5.46
N LYS A 39 -13.61 -11.59 5.06
CA LYS A 39 -14.21 -12.91 4.84
C LYS A 39 -13.55 -13.70 3.70
N THR A 40 -12.69 -13.10 2.89
CA THR A 40 -11.95 -13.79 1.84
C THR A 40 -10.70 -14.52 2.38
N GLY A 41 -10.26 -14.19 3.60
CA GLY A 41 -9.11 -14.80 4.25
C GLY A 41 -7.77 -14.17 3.89
N VAL A 42 -7.76 -12.93 3.39
CA VAL A 42 -6.50 -12.19 3.14
C VAL A 42 -5.83 -11.78 4.45
N ASP A 43 -4.49 -11.67 4.43
CA ASP A 43 -3.70 -11.27 5.59
C ASP A 43 -3.75 -9.75 5.84
N TYR A 44 -3.83 -8.96 4.77
CA TYR A 44 -3.87 -7.51 4.84
C TYR A 44 -5.00 -6.95 3.98
N ILE A 45 -5.73 -5.97 4.52
CA ILE A 45 -6.79 -5.26 3.82
C ILE A 45 -6.34 -3.83 3.56
N LYS A 46 -6.27 -3.45 2.30
CA LYS A 46 -5.86 -2.11 1.87
C LYS A 46 -7.07 -1.23 1.61
N ILE A 47 -7.04 -0.02 2.17
CA ILE A 47 -8.12 0.96 2.09
C ILE A 47 -7.55 2.24 1.51
N GLY A 48 -8.03 2.65 0.32
CA GLY A 48 -7.67 3.92 -0.29
C GLY A 48 -8.34 5.07 0.45
N PHE A 49 -7.56 6.04 0.91
CA PHE A 49 -8.06 7.26 1.53
C PHE A 49 -8.02 8.39 0.50
N PHE A 50 -9.17 8.67 -0.10
CA PHE A 50 -9.37 9.76 -1.04
C PHE A 50 -9.67 11.05 -0.30
N LYS A 51 -9.35 12.20 -0.91
CA LYS A 51 -9.60 13.51 -0.31
C LYS A 51 -11.09 13.72 -0.05
N SER A 52 -11.45 13.90 1.21
CA SER A 52 -12.84 14.11 1.68
C SER A 52 -12.84 14.69 3.08
N GLU A 53 -13.88 15.41 3.44
CA GLU A 53 -14.11 15.86 4.82
C GLU A 53 -14.40 14.70 5.78
N ASN A 54 -14.87 13.56 5.26
CA ASN A 54 -15.23 12.38 6.06
C ASN A 54 -14.06 11.44 6.37
N VAL A 55 -12.82 11.75 5.94
CA VAL A 55 -11.66 10.86 6.14
C VAL A 55 -11.50 10.45 7.61
N ARG A 56 -11.51 11.41 8.53
CA ARG A 56 -11.37 11.11 9.96
C ARG A 56 -12.55 10.32 10.53
N ALA A 57 -13.77 10.59 10.07
CA ALA A 57 -14.94 9.79 10.44
C ALA A 57 -14.80 8.31 9.99
N CYS A 58 -14.24 8.08 8.79
CA CYS A 58 -13.95 6.73 8.31
C CYS A 58 -12.86 6.04 9.15
N ILE A 59 -11.80 6.76 9.54
CA ILE A 59 -10.74 6.21 10.41
C ILE A 59 -11.32 5.77 11.75
N ILE A 60 -12.12 6.62 12.40
CA ILE A 60 -12.79 6.32 13.67
C ILE A 60 -13.70 5.09 13.54
N ALA A 61 -14.53 5.04 12.49
CA ALA A 61 -15.45 3.93 12.26
C ALA A 61 -14.73 2.59 12.02
N LEU A 62 -13.51 2.63 11.45
CA LEU A 62 -12.69 1.46 11.16
C LEU A 62 -11.94 0.93 12.40
N SER A 63 -11.84 1.69 13.50
CA SER A 63 -11.08 1.29 14.68
C SER A 63 -11.46 -0.09 15.24
N PRO A 64 -12.73 -0.49 15.37
CA PRO A 64 -13.08 -1.84 15.83
C PRO A 64 -12.60 -2.95 14.88
N LEU A 65 -12.58 -2.69 13.57
CA LEU A 65 -12.09 -3.62 12.55
C LEU A 65 -10.57 -3.69 12.51
N ALA A 66 -9.88 -2.59 12.78
CA ALA A 66 -8.42 -2.52 12.87
C ALA A 66 -7.88 -3.36 14.05
N GLN A 67 -8.66 -3.55 15.12
CA GLN A 67 -8.30 -4.44 16.23
C GLN A 67 -8.39 -5.93 15.86
N GLN A 68 -9.13 -6.27 14.81
CA GLN A 68 -9.38 -7.66 14.40
C GLN A 68 -8.61 -8.05 13.14
N HIS A 69 -8.30 -7.07 12.29
CA HIS A 69 -7.72 -7.26 10.97
C HIS A 69 -6.53 -6.32 10.74
N LYS A 70 -5.55 -6.76 9.97
CA LYS A 70 -4.41 -5.92 9.58
C LYS A 70 -4.83 -4.95 8.47
N LEU A 71 -5.30 -3.76 8.85
CA LEU A 71 -5.68 -2.71 7.93
C LEU A 71 -4.46 -1.89 7.51
N ILE A 72 -4.33 -1.63 6.21
CA ILE A 72 -3.30 -0.77 5.61
C ILE A 72 -3.98 0.42 4.96
N ALA A 73 -3.71 1.62 5.45
CA ALA A 73 -4.17 2.85 4.81
C ALA A 73 -3.32 3.18 3.58
N VAL A 74 -3.95 3.38 2.44
CA VAL A 74 -3.29 3.81 1.19
C VAL A 74 -3.53 5.29 1.01
N LEU A 75 -2.46 6.09 1.08
CA LEU A 75 -2.47 7.52 0.81
C LEU A 75 -1.94 7.78 -0.60
N PHE A 76 -2.60 8.64 -1.36
CA PHE A 76 -2.29 8.86 -2.76
C PHE A 76 -1.37 10.05 -2.97
N ALA A 77 -0.14 9.80 -3.43
CA ALA A 77 0.92 10.79 -3.64
C ALA A 77 0.52 11.91 -4.61
N ASP A 78 -0.27 11.58 -5.63
CA ASP A 78 -0.79 12.50 -6.65
C ASP A 78 -1.99 13.34 -6.15
N GLN A 79 -2.42 13.15 -4.90
CA GLN A 79 -3.52 13.91 -4.27
C GLN A 79 -3.06 14.76 -3.08
N LEU A 80 -1.75 15.02 -2.94
CA LEU A 80 -1.18 15.79 -1.84
C LEU A 80 -1.62 15.25 -0.47
N PRO A 81 -1.19 14.03 -0.09
CA PRO A 81 -1.66 13.36 1.11
C PRO A 81 -1.33 14.14 2.40
N ASP A 82 -2.30 14.20 3.29
CA ASP A 82 -2.14 14.78 4.63
C ASP A 82 -1.47 13.78 5.58
N PHE A 83 -0.21 13.99 5.91
CA PHE A 83 0.52 13.11 6.83
C PHE A 83 0.11 13.28 8.31
N SER A 84 -0.71 14.27 8.66
CA SER A 84 -1.29 14.33 10.02
C SER A 84 -2.24 13.17 10.31
N LEU A 85 -2.78 12.54 9.26
CA LEU A 85 -3.64 11.35 9.40
C LEU A 85 -2.90 10.14 10.00
N LEU A 86 -1.55 10.12 10.00
CA LEU A 86 -0.79 9.00 10.56
C LEU A 86 -1.01 8.86 12.07
N ASP A 87 -1.20 9.98 12.79
CA ASP A 87 -1.54 9.98 14.21
C ASP A 87 -2.92 9.31 14.41
N ASP A 88 -3.94 9.78 13.67
CA ASP A 88 -5.30 9.25 13.74
C ASP A 88 -5.35 7.74 13.38
N LEU A 89 -4.61 7.32 12.35
CA LEU A 89 -4.53 5.93 11.91
C LEU A 89 -3.89 5.02 12.96
N ALA A 90 -2.83 5.48 13.60
CA ALA A 90 -2.16 4.75 14.67
C ALA A 90 -3.07 4.59 15.90
N GLU A 91 -3.73 5.67 16.32
CA GLU A 91 -4.70 5.66 17.44
C GLU A 91 -5.88 4.73 17.14
N ALA A 92 -6.35 4.68 15.90
CA ALA A 92 -7.41 3.76 15.48
C ALA A 92 -6.96 2.29 15.40
N GLY A 93 -5.67 1.99 15.54
CA GLY A 93 -5.12 0.64 15.53
C GLY A 93 -4.80 0.08 14.15
N PHE A 94 -4.63 0.92 13.14
CA PHE A 94 -4.19 0.46 11.82
C PHE A 94 -2.84 -0.25 11.92
N TYR A 95 -2.70 -1.36 11.18
CA TYR A 95 -1.43 -2.09 11.11
C TYR A 95 -0.35 -1.32 10.37
N GLY A 96 -0.73 -0.58 9.33
CA GLY A 96 0.25 0.15 8.54
C GLY A 96 -0.34 1.16 7.56
N VAL A 97 0.57 1.81 6.85
CA VAL A 97 0.28 2.82 5.85
C VAL A 97 1.14 2.60 4.61
N MET A 98 0.66 3.05 3.46
CA MET A 98 1.48 3.07 2.25
C MET A 98 1.18 4.29 1.38
N LEU A 99 2.18 4.70 0.61
CA LEU A 99 2.00 5.63 -0.50
C LEU A 99 1.81 4.85 -1.80
N ASP A 100 0.84 5.27 -2.60
CA ASP A 100 0.62 4.83 -3.98
C ASP A 100 0.22 6.05 -4.83
N THR A 101 -0.11 5.89 -6.09
CA THR A 101 -0.72 6.90 -6.96
C THR A 101 -2.13 6.45 -7.35
N ALA A 102 -3.13 7.35 -7.28
CA ALA A 102 -4.48 7.07 -7.72
C ALA A 102 -4.54 6.99 -9.26
N ASN A 103 -4.08 8.03 -9.94
CA ASN A 103 -4.05 8.06 -11.39
C ASN A 103 -2.70 7.56 -11.94
N LYS A 104 -2.71 6.35 -12.51
CA LYS A 104 -1.52 5.70 -13.06
C LYS A 104 -1.02 6.31 -14.39
N GLN A 105 -1.81 7.20 -15.02
CA GLN A 105 -1.42 7.88 -16.24
C GLN A 105 -0.66 9.18 -15.99
N ASN A 106 -0.78 9.75 -14.80
CA ASN A 106 -0.16 11.03 -14.42
C ASN A 106 1.22 10.87 -13.77
N GLY A 107 1.91 9.79 -14.03
CA GLY A 107 3.23 9.52 -13.45
C GLY A 107 3.19 8.57 -12.24
N GLY A 108 4.36 8.35 -11.66
CA GLY A 108 4.55 7.49 -10.49
C GLY A 108 4.84 8.28 -9.22
N LEU A 109 5.11 7.55 -8.15
CA LEU A 109 5.42 8.10 -6.82
C LEU A 109 6.50 9.20 -6.88
N ARG A 110 7.59 8.95 -7.62
CA ARG A 110 8.73 9.87 -7.72
C ARG A 110 8.46 11.11 -8.58
N ASP A 111 7.41 11.10 -9.39
CA ASP A 111 6.98 12.27 -10.16
C ASP A 111 6.17 13.24 -9.28
N HIS A 112 5.53 12.74 -8.23
CA HIS A 112 4.65 13.52 -7.35
C HIS A 112 5.29 13.88 -6.00
N MET A 113 6.28 13.10 -5.54
CA MET A 113 6.88 13.30 -4.22
C MET A 113 8.40 13.39 -4.30
N GLN A 114 8.94 14.42 -3.66
CA GLN A 114 10.37 14.59 -3.47
C GLN A 114 10.90 13.59 -2.42
N LEU A 115 12.20 13.35 -2.44
CA LEU A 115 12.83 12.43 -1.48
C LEU A 115 12.60 12.86 -0.03
N ILE A 116 12.59 14.17 0.23
CA ILE A 116 12.35 14.72 1.58
C ILE A 116 10.96 14.38 2.10
N ASP A 117 9.94 14.35 1.23
CA ASP A 117 8.58 13.98 1.61
C ASP A 117 8.49 12.49 1.95
N LEU A 118 9.18 11.64 1.18
CA LEU A 118 9.26 10.20 1.45
C LEU A 118 9.98 9.92 2.77
N ILE A 119 11.08 10.62 3.06
CA ILE A 119 11.79 10.54 4.34
C ILE A 119 10.86 10.94 5.48
N LYS A 120 10.13 12.04 5.34
CA LYS A 120 9.14 12.50 6.33
C LYS A 120 8.05 11.45 6.57
N PHE A 121 7.45 10.92 5.49
CA PHE A 121 6.42 9.88 5.59
C PHE A 121 6.91 8.65 6.34
N ILE A 122 8.08 8.10 5.95
CA ILE A 122 8.66 6.91 6.57
C ILE A 122 9.02 7.18 8.04
N SER A 123 9.58 8.35 8.35
CA SER A 123 9.95 8.71 9.72
C SER A 123 8.71 8.81 10.63
N LEU A 124 7.64 9.43 10.15
CA LEU A 124 6.36 9.49 10.86
C LEU A 124 5.74 8.10 11.03
N SER A 125 5.73 7.28 9.98
CA SER A 125 5.22 5.90 10.06
C SER A 125 5.94 5.10 11.14
N ARG A 126 7.27 5.20 11.22
CA ARG A 126 8.08 4.54 12.26
C ARG A 126 7.81 5.08 13.65
N LYS A 127 7.68 6.41 13.81
CA LYS A 127 7.36 7.04 15.08
C LYS A 127 6.08 6.45 15.67
N HIS A 128 5.12 6.10 14.83
CA HIS A 128 3.83 5.52 15.21
C HIS A 128 3.79 3.98 15.11
N SER A 129 4.93 3.32 14.87
CA SER A 129 5.02 1.86 14.71
C SER A 129 4.13 1.29 13.60
N LEU A 130 3.81 2.10 12.58
CA LEU A 130 3.02 1.70 11.43
C LEU A 130 3.91 1.00 10.39
N PHE A 131 3.50 -0.17 9.93
CA PHE A 131 4.13 -0.91 8.83
C PHE A 131 4.06 -0.10 7.54
N CYS A 132 5.20 0.31 6.99
CA CYS A 132 5.29 1.35 5.98
C CYS A 132 5.64 0.82 4.60
N GLY A 133 4.81 1.12 3.60
CA GLY A 133 5.01 0.72 2.21
C GLY A 133 5.12 1.88 1.22
N LEU A 134 5.87 1.67 0.14
CA LEU A 134 5.93 2.58 -0.99
C LEU A 134 5.56 1.86 -2.28
N ALA A 135 4.63 2.41 -3.04
CA ALA A 135 4.20 1.94 -4.35
C ALA A 135 3.90 3.15 -5.26
N GLY A 136 3.26 2.93 -6.39
CA GLY A 136 2.94 3.99 -7.36
C GLY A 136 3.89 3.98 -8.55
N SER A 137 3.61 3.11 -9.51
CA SER A 137 4.37 2.97 -10.78
C SER A 137 5.88 2.88 -10.60
N LEU A 138 6.33 2.22 -9.52
CA LEU A 138 7.76 2.03 -9.24
C LEU A 138 8.43 1.21 -10.35
N ARG A 139 9.67 1.59 -10.67
CA ARG A 139 10.55 0.94 -11.66
C ARG A 139 11.84 0.46 -11.00
N ASN A 140 12.57 -0.43 -11.68
CA ASN A 140 13.86 -0.93 -11.20
C ASN A 140 14.83 0.20 -10.85
N THR A 141 14.83 1.30 -11.61
CA THR A 141 15.67 2.48 -11.37
C THR A 141 15.43 3.16 -10.03
N HIS A 142 14.22 3.02 -9.46
CA HIS A 142 13.87 3.62 -8.17
C HIS A 142 14.31 2.77 -6.98
N ILE A 143 14.56 1.47 -7.17
CA ILE A 143 14.79 0.52 -6.07
C ILE A 143 15.98 0.96 -5.22
N LYS A 144 17.13 1.22 -5.87
CA LYS A 144 18.37 1.57 -5.18
C LYS A 144 18.21 2.79 -4.25
N GLU A 145 17.48 3.80 -4.69
CA GLU A 145 17.20 5.00 -3.90
C GLU A 145 16.21 4.67 -2.76
N LEU A 146 15.08 4.02 -3.09
CA LEU A 146 14.01 3.82 -2.13
C LEU A 146 14.36 2.84 -1.01
N ILE A 147 15.18 1.80 -1.27
CA ILE A 147 15.62 0.89 -0.21
C ILE A 147 16.51 1.56 0.84
N THR A 148 17.23 2.63 0.49
CA THR A 148 18.03 3.40 1.46
C THR A 148 17.17 4.09 2.52
N LEU A 149 15.92 4.40 2.18
CA LEU A 149 14.94 4.97 3.11
C LEU A 149 14.40 3.93 4.09
N ARG A 150 14.66 2.63 3.83
CA ARG A 150 14.24 1.49 4.65
C ARG A 150 12.72 1.42 4.88
N PRO A 151 11.86 1.52 3.84
CA PRO A 151 10.46 1.14 4.00
C PRO A 151 10.38 -0.35 4.32
N ASP A 152 9.27 -0.79 4.93
CA ASP A 152 9.08 -2.22 5.23
C ASP A 152 8.83 -3.04 3.95
N TYR A 153 8.21 -2.42 2.93
CA TYR A 153 8.04 -3.06 1.62
C TYR A 153 7.95 -2.05 0.47
N LEU A 154 8.23 -2.54 -0.74
CA LEU A 154 8.02 -1.84 -2.00
C LEU A 154 7.01 -2.61 -2.86
N GLY A 155 6.04 -1.89 -3.44
CA GLY A 155 4.99 -2.45 -4.29
C GLY A 155 5.26 -2.23 -5.78
N PHE A 156 5.27 -3.31 -6.56
CA PHE A 156 5.46 -3.27 -8.01
C PHE A 156 4.28 -3.94 -8.73
N ARG A 157 3.85 -3.37 -9.84
CA ARG A 157 2.88 -3.97 -10.76
C ARG A 157 3.38 -3.87 -12.20
N GLY A 158 3.35 -2.69 -12.82
CA GLY A 158 3.76 -2.50 -14.21
C GLY A 158 5.21 -2.92 -14.48
N ALA A 159 6.13 -2.62 -13.56
CA ALA A 159 7.53 -3.02 -13.69
C ALA A 159 7.75 -4.55 -13.75
N LEU A 160 6.79 -5.35 -13.31
CA LEU A 160 6.81 -6.81 -13.40
C LEU A 160 6.16 -7.34 -14.69
N CYS A 161 5.49 -6.49 -15.46
CA CYS A 161 4.75 -6.89 -16.66
C CYS A 161 5.56 -6.61 -17.93
N GLU A 162 5.22 -7.31 -19.02
CA GLU A 162 5.77 -7.06 -20.35
C GLU A 162 5.56 -5.58 -20.73
N ASN A 163 6.50 -5.00 -21.42
CA ASN A 163 6.52 -3.59 -21.84
C ASN A 163 6.30 -2.56 -20.72
N ASN A 164 6.42 -2.96 -19.44
CA ASN A 164 6.07 -2.18 -18.25
C ASN A 164 4.60 -1.71 -18.22
N LEU A 165 3.72 -2.41 -18.91
CA LEU A 165 2.29 -2.11 -18.97
C LEU A 165 1.52 -3.05 -18.03
N ARG A 166 0.80 -2.48 -17.05
CA ARG A 166 0.12 -3.23 -15.98
C ARG A 166 -0.97 -4.21 -16.47
N GLU A 167 -1.47 -4.02 -17.69
CA GLU A 167 -2.46 -4.86 -18.36
C GLU A 167 -1.82 -6.04 -19.09
N GLN A 168 -0.50 -6.03 -19.28
CA GLN A 168 0.25 -7.08 -19.94
C GLN A 168 0.58 -8.23 -18.98
N LYS A 169 1.03 -9.36 -19.54
CA LYS A 169 1.43 -10.55 -18.79
C LYS A 169 2.61 -10.22 -17.86
N ILE A 170 2.60 -10.89 -16.71
CA ILE A 170 3.73 -10.85 -15.77
C ILE A 170 4.92 -11.59 -16.41
N SER A 171 6.10 -10.98 -16.35
CA SER A 171 7.36 -11.53 -16.84
C SER A 171 8.17 -12.11 -15.67
N THR A 172 8.48 -13.38 -15.76
CA THR A 172 9.34 -14.09 -14.80
C THR A 172 10.71 -13.44 -14.65
N ASP A 173 11.33 -13.05 -15.78
CA ASP A 173 12.66 -12.41 -15.79
C ASP A 173 12.66 -11.07 -15.05
N LYS A 174 11.59 -10.29 -15.18
CA LYS A 174 11.43 -9.04 -14.45
C LYS A 174 11.23 -9.26 -12.95
N ILE A 175 10.51 -10.31 -12.56
CA ILE A 175 10.40 -10.71 -11.15
C ILE A 175 11.78 -11.03 -10.60
N PHE A 176 12.56 -11.89 -11.28
CA PHE A 176 13.92 -12.23 -10.86
C PHE A 176 14.84 -11.01 -10.78
N SER A 177 14.77 -10.11 -11.77
CA SER A 177 15.53 -8.87 -11.75
C SER A 177 15.23 -8.03 -10.50
N ILE A 178 13.97 -7.79 -10.18
CA ILE A 178 13.57 -6.99 -9.02
C ILE A 178 13.94 -7.70 -7.71
N THR A 179 13.70 -8.99 -7.59
CA THR A 179 14.02 -9.75 -6.37
C THR A 179 15.53 -9.78 -6.12
N ASN A 180 16.35 -9.90 -7.14
CA ASN A 180 17.80 -9.84 -7.00
C ASN A 180 18.26 -8.47 -6.49
N PHE A 181 17.68 -7.36 -6.98
CA PHE A 181 17.96 -6.01 -6.45
C PHE A 181 17.60 -5.87 -4.97
N LEU A 182 16.47 -6.46 -4.55
CA LEU A 182 16.02 -6.40 -3.16
C LEU A 182 16.83 -7.29 -2.22
N SER A 183 17.47 -8.35 -2.75
CA SER A 183 18.27 -9.32 -2.00
C SER A 183 19.75 -8.94 -1.89
N LEU A 184 20.20 -7.85 -2.54
CA LEU A 184 21.58 -7.38 -2.40
C LEU A 184 21.86 -7.01 -0.93
N PRO A 185 23.04 -7.40 -0.39
CA PRO A 185 23.41 -7.04 0.96
C PRO A 185 23.36 -5.51 1.08
N LYS A 186 22.64 -5.05 2.11
CA LYS A 186 22.63 -3.64 2.48
C LYS A 186 24.06 -3.31 2.90
N ASN A 187 24.82 -2.58 2.08
CA ASN A 187 26.11 -2.03 2.49
C ASN A 187 25.84 -1.21 3.77
N GLU A 188 26.44 -1.65 4.86
CA GLU A 188 26.42 -0.96 6.15
C GLU A 188 27.07 0.41 6.08
#